data_3b2fdf4ccbb7cb25dd288176cd5677d9
#
_entry.id   3b2fdf4ccbb7cb25dd288176cd5677d9
#
_cell.length_a   1.000
_cell.length_b   1.000
_cell.length_c   1.000
_cell.angle_alpha   90.00
_cell.angle_beta   90.00
_cell.angle_gamma   90.00
#
_symmetry.space_group_name_H-M   'P 1'
#
loop_
_entity.id
_entity.type
_entity.pdbx_description
1 polymer ?
#
loop_
_entity_poly.entity_id
_entity_poly.type
_entity_poly.pdbx_seq_one_letter_code
_entity_poly.pdbx_strand_id
1 'polypeptide(L)'
;RVLFRSIGGLTAETWGNWLSVEWLWVADSQRGSGLGGRLMRAAEREAQARGCRYARLDTFSFQARPFYEKLGYQLQMTLKEYPVEHECYFLTKTLTD
;
A
#
# COMPACT_ATOMS: atom_id res chain seq x y z
N ARG A 1 -4.54 -1.08 12.32
CA ARG A 1 -4.07 0.23 11.86
C ARG A 1 -2.67 0.49 12.41
N VAL A 2 -1.77 0.91 11.55
CA VAL A 2 -0.40 1.26 11.93
C VAL A 2 -0.19 2.75 11.65
N LEU A 3 0.34 3.49 12.64
CA LEU A 3 0.52 4.92 12.49
C LEU A 3 1.81 5.40 13.16
N PHE A 4 2.68 6.07 12.37
CA PHE A 4 3.88 6.74 12.84
C PHE A 4 3.77 8.21 12.43
N ARG A 5 3.77 9.12 13.37
CA ARG A 5 3.31 10.49 13.15
C ARG A 5 4.34 11.50 12.71
N SER A 6 5.60 11.32 13.08
CA SER A 6 6.60 12.38 12.87
C SER A 6 7.35 12.25 11.55
N ILE A 7 7.57 11.04 11.04
CA ILE A 7 8.38 10.82 9.85
C ILE A 7 7.65 10.05 8.77
N GLY A 8 6.57 9.38 9.12
CA GLY A 8 5.76 8.65 8.15
C GLY A 8 4.60 7.98 8.84
N GLY A 9 3.69 7.45 8.05
CA GLY A 9 2.56 6.76 8.58
C GLY A 9 1.84 5.92 7.55
N LEU A 10 1.06 4.97 8.06
CA LEU A 10 0.26 4.09 7.24
C LEU A 10 -1.05 3.85 7.98
N THR A 11 -2.16 3.94 7.25
CA THR A 11 -3.44 3.49 7.77
C THR A 11 -3.93 2.36 6.90
N ALA A 12 -4.45 1.31 7.55
CA ALA A 12 -4.93 0.14 6.85
C ALA A 12 -5.95 -0.56 7.73
N GLU A 13 -6.78 -1.38 7.11
CA GLU A 13 -7.78 -2.18 7.81
C GLU A 13 -7.71 -3.62 7.33
N THR A 14 -8.10 -4.54 8.20
CA THR A 14 -8.20 -5.96 7.84
C THR A 14 -9.66 -6.38 7.89
N TRP A 15 -10.09 -7.07 6.86
CA TRP A 15 -11.44 -7.60 6.77
C TRP A 15 -11.51 -8.68 5.70
N GLY A 16 -12.18 -9.77 6.02
CA GLY A 16 -12.48 -10.80 5.03
C GLY A 16 -11.27 -11.36 4.31
N ASN A 17 -10.20 -11.67 5.04
CA ASN A 17 -8.94 -12.21 4.52
C ASN A 17 -8.05 -11.18 3.83
N TRP A 18 -8.45 -9.93 3.81
CA TRP A 18 -7.72 -8.89 3.08
C TRP A 18 -7.22 -7.79 3.99
N LEU A 19 -5.99 -7.35 3.72
CA LEU A 19 -5.46 -6.08 4.21
C LEU A 19 -5.77 -5.02 3.16
N SER A 20 -6.44 -3.95 3.57
CA SER A 20 -6.70 -2.80 2.70
C SER A 20 -5.85 -1.64 3.18
N VAL A 21 -4.85 -1.28 2.38
CA VAL A 21 -3.99 -0.13 2.69
C VAL A 21 -4.69 1.11 2.16
N GLU A 22 -5.01 2.04 3.08
CA GLU A 22 -5.78 3.23 2.75
C GLU A 22 -4.90 4.43 2.48
N TRP A 23 -3.82 4.57 3.25
CA TRP A 23 -2.98 5.75 3.20
C TRP A 23 -1.56 5.39 3.61
N LEU A 24 -0.60 5.88 2.83
CA LEU A 24 0.82 5.76 3.16
C LEU A 24 1.49 7.10 2.85
N TRP A 25 2.25 7.63 3.80
CA TRP A 25 3.02 8.84 3.57
C TRP A 25 4.37 8.76 4.28
N VAL A 26 5.35 9.44 3.72
CA VAL A 26 6.70 9.52 4.28
C VAL A 26 7.15 10.96 4.18
N ALA A 27 7.71 11.50 5.27
CA ALA A 27 8.23 12.86 5.29
C ALA A 27 9.37 13.00 4.28
N ASP A 28 9.51 14.18 3.69
CA ASP A 28 10.56 14.44 2.69
C ASP A 28 11.95 14.10 3.21
N SER A 29 12.20 14.39 4.49
CA SER A 29 13.49 14.10 5.13
C SER A 29 13.81 12.61 5.20
N GLN A 30 12.81 11.74 5.01
CA GLN A 30 12.95 10.29 5.10
C GLN A 30 12.79 9.59 3.76
N ARG A 31 12.61 10.33 2.69
CA ARG A 31 12.50 9.72 1.36
C ARG A 31 13.82 9.10 0.97
N GLY A 32 13.75 7.90 0.39
CA GLY A 32 14.93 7.14 0.03
C GLY A 32 15.55 6.35 1.17
N SER A 33 14.99 6.45 2.39
CA SER A 33 15.51 5.72 3.56
C SER A 33 14.99 4.30 3.69
N GLY A 34 14.01 3.91 2.87
CA GLY A 34 13.35 2.61 2.97
C GLY A 34 12.22 2.57 3.98
N LEU A 35 11.85 3.72 4.56
CA LEU A 35 10.80 3.76 5.57
C LEU A 35 9.46 3.30 5.02
N GLY A 36 9.09 3.74 3.81
CA GLY A 36 7.83 3.31 3.20
C GLY A 36 7.72 1.80 3.07
N GLY A 37 8.81 1.15 2.63
CA GLY A 37 8.84 -0.31 2.53
C GLY A 37 8.74 -0.99 3.88
N ARG A 38 9.39 -0.43 4.90
CA ARG A 38 9.30 -0.98 6.26
C ARG A 38 7.90 -0.87 6.82
N LEU A 39 7.21 0.26 6.56
CA LEU A 39 5.83 0.45 7.00
C LEU A 39 4.91 -0.56 6.32
N MET A 40 5.06 -0.75 5.02
CA MET A 40 4.26 -1.72 4.28
C MET A 40 4.50 -3.14 4.79
N ARG A 41 5.75 -3.54 5.00
CA ARG A 41 6.06 -4.88 5.51
C ARG A 41 5.52 -5.09 6.92
N ALA A 42 5.55 -4.07 7.77
CA ALA A 42 4.99 -4.18 9.12
C ALA A 42 3.48 -4.40 9.05
N ALA A 43 2.79 -3.68 8.18
CA ALA A 43 1.35 -3.85 8.01
C ALA A 43 1.03 -5.25 7.47
N GLU A 44 1.81 -5.73 6.53
CA GLU A 44 1.60 -7.07 5.95
C GLU A 44 1.80 -8.16 7.00
N ARG A 45 2.83 -8.04 7.85
CA ARG A 45 3.05 -9.00 8.91
C ARG A 45 1.91 -9.01 9.92
N GLU A 46 1.43 -7.83 10.28
CA GLU A 46 0.29 -7.73 11.19
C GLU A 46 -0.95 -8.37 10.58
N ALA A 47 -1.18 -8.14 9.30
CA ALA A 47 -2.31 -8.73 8.58
C ALA A 47 -2.21 -10.26 8.57
N GLN A 48 -1.03 -10.79 8.31
CA GLN A 48 -0.82 -12.24 8.33
C GLN A 48 -1.07 -12.82 9.73
N ALA A 49 -0.64 -12.11 10.78
CA ALA A 49 -0.90 -12.54 12.15
C ALA A 49 -2.40 -12.58 12.46
N ARG A 50 -3.19 -11.78 11.76
CA ARG A 50 -4.65 -11.78 11.88
C ARG A 50 -5.34 -12.74 10.93
N GLY A 51 -4.57 -13.53 10.19
CA GLY A 51 -5.11 -14.53 9.27
C GLY A 51 -5.41 -14.02 7.88
N CYS A 52 -5.00 -12.80 7.53
CA CYS A 52 -5.20 -12.28 6.19
C CYS A 52 -4.28 -12.98 5.20
N ARG A 53 -4.79 -13.22 4.01
CA ARG A 53 -4.07 -13.94 2.95
C ARG A 53 -3.65 -13.01 1.82
N TYR A 54 -4.26 -11.84 1.72
CA TYR A 54 -4.07 -10.93 0.60
C TYR A 54 -4.00 -9.49 1.08
N ALA A 55 -3.43 -8.63 0.24
CA ALA A 55 -3.42 -7.20 0.46
C ALA A 55 -3.86 -6.50 -0.81
N ARG A 56 -4.52 -5.35 -0.65
CA ARG A 56 -4.93 -4.53 -1.76
C ARG A 56 -4.68 -3.06 -1.46
N LEU A 57 -4.45 -2.29 -2.52
CA LEU A 57 -4.36 -0.84 -2.43
C LEU A 57 -4.72 -0.24 -3.77
N ASP A 58 -4.95 1.06 -3.78
CA ASP A 58 -5.07 1.79 -5.03
C ASP A 58 -4.16 3.00 -4.99
N THR A 59 -3.65 3.36 -6.16
CA THR A 59 -2.75 4.49 -6.31
C THR A 59 -3.01 5.16 -7.64
N PHE A 60 -2.75 6.47 -7.71
CA PHE A 60 -3.03 7.23 -8.92
C PHE A 60 -1.80 7.33 -9.82
N SER A 61 -2.03 7.68 -11.09
CA SER A 61 -0.95 7.80 -12.08
C SER A 61 0.10 8.84 -11.71
N PHE A 62 -0.26 9.81 -10.86
CA PHE A 62 0.70 10.81 -10.39
C PHE A 62 1.39 10.41 -9.09
N GLN A 63 1.21 9.17 -8.64
CA GLN A 63 1.82 8.63 -7.44
C GLN A 63 2.78 7.50 -7.75
N ALA A 64 3.17 6.73 -6.75
CA ALA A 64 4.32 5.84 -6.83
C ALA A 64 3.97 4.38 -7.10
N ARG A 65 3.27 4.09 -8.20
CA ARG A 65 2.96 2.71 -8.58
C ARG A 65 4.21 1.80 -8.62
N PRO A 66 5.35 2.23 -9.20
CA PRO A 66 6.54 1.37 -9.22
C PRO A 66 7.04 0.96 -7.83
N PHE A 67 6.85 1.83 -6.84
CA PHE A 67 7.21 1.50 -5.45
C PHE A 67 6.45 0.27 -4.97
N TYR A 68 5.15 0.22 -5.23
CA TYR A 68 4.33 -0.91 -4.80
C TYR A 68 4.64 -2.17 -5.61
N GLU A 69 4.92 -2.02 -6.90
CA GLU A 69 5.27 -3.17 -7.72
C GLU A 69 6.56 -3.83 -7.25
N LYS A 70 7.52 -3.04 -6.78
CA LYS A 70 8.75 -3.58 -6.20
C LYS A 70 8.49 -4.37 -4.92
N LEU A 71 7.40 -4.06 -4.22
CA LEU A 71 7.02 -4.80 -3.02
C LEU A 71 6.21 -6.06 -3.34
N GLY A 72 5.96 -6.33 -4.60
CA GLY A 72 5.25 -7.53 -5.03
C GLY A 72 3.78 -7.32 -5.37
N TYR A 73 3.31 -6.09 -5.37
CA TYR A 73 1.93 -5.80 -5.77
C TYR A 73 1.79 -5.86 -7.28
N GLN A 74 0.69 -6.40 -7.73
CA GLN A 74 0.40 -6.57 -9.16
C GLN A 74 -0.83 -5.80 -9.55
N LEU A 75 -0.77 -5.16 -10.72
CA LEU A 75 -1.90 -4.40 -11.25
C LEU A 75 -3.04 -5.33 -11.61
N GLN A 76 -4.23 -5.02 -11.11
CA GLN A 76 -5.44 -5.78 -11.41
C GLN A 76 -6.41 -5.01 -12.30
N MET A 77 -6.49 -3.69 -12.10
CA MET A 77 -7.46 -2.89 -12.84
C MET A 77 -6.98 -1.45 -12.92
N THR A 78 -7.30 -0.81 -14.03
CA THR A 78 -7.05 0.61 -14.22
C THR A 78 -8.37 1.32 -14.49
N LEU A 79 -8.67 2.36 -13.72
CA LEU A 79 -9.76 3.28 -14.03
C LEU A 79 -9.18 4.48 -14.73
N LYS A 80 -9.64 4.71 -15.96
CA LYS A 80 -9.23 5.86 -16.75
C LYS A 80 -10.08 7.06 -16.39
N GLU A 81 -9.54 8.26 -16.60
CA GLU A 81 -10.22 9.51 -16.30
C GLU A 81 -10.68 9.56 -14.83
N TYR A 82 -9.80 9.17 -13.94
CA TYR A 82 -10.10 9.14 -12.51
C TYR A 82 -8.82 9.39 -11.70
N PRO A 83 -8.66 10.58 -11.13
CA PRO A 83 -9.49 11.76 -11.35
C PRO A 83 -9.12 12.48 -12.65
N VAL A 84 -10.12 13.01 -13.32
CA VAL A 84 -10.04 13.87 -14.50
C VAL A 84 -9.18 13.25 -15.62
N GLU A 85 -7.97 13.73 -15.83
CA GLU A 85 -7.06 13.25 -16.89
C GLU A 85 -6.08 12.17 -16.39
N HIS A 86 -6.20 11.79 -15.13
CA HIS A 86 -5.33 10.80 -14.52
C HIS A 86 -5.98 9.42 -14.51
N GLU A 87 -5.23 8.45 -14.02
CA GLU A 87 -5.71 7.07 -13.89
C GLU A 87 -5.55 6.61 -12.45
N CYS A 88 -6.43 5.71 -12.04
CA CYS A 88 -6.33 5.05 -10.74
C CYS A 88 -6.01 3.58 -10.98
N TYR A 89 -4.97 3.09 -10.32
CA TYR A 89 -4.52 1.70 -10.43
C TYR A 89 -4.90 0.92 -9.18
N PHE A 90 -5.49 -0.24 -9.36
CA PHE A 90 -5.82 -1.14 -8.26
C PHE A 90 -4.84 -2.30 -8.29
N LEU A 91 -4.11 -2.49 -7.19
CA LEU A 91 -3.06 -3.49 -7.09
C LEU A 91 -3.34 -4.45 -5.93
N THR A 92 -2.91 -5.70 -6.11
CA THR A 92 -3.07 -6.71 -5.07
C THR A 92 -1.78 -7.50 -4.90
N LYS A 93 -1.67 -8.15 -3.74
CA LYS A 93 -0.52 -8.99 -3.41
C LYS A 93 -1.00 -10.17 -2.59
N THR A 94 -0.44 -11.35 -2.86
CA THR A 94 -0.67 -12.53 -2.03
C THR A 94 0.31 -12.49 -0.87
N LEU A 95 -0.19 -12.57 0.35
CA LEU A 95 0.65 -12.51 1.56
C LEU A 95 1.10 -13.88 2.04
N THR A 96 0.39 -14.92 1.67
CA THR A 96 0.73 -16.27 2.11
C THR A 96 1.59 -16.97 1.08
N ASP A 97 2.48 -17.79 1.55
CA ASP A 97 3.33 -18.60 0.69
C ASP A 97 2.58 -19.81 0.12
#